data_afbbd09ecbc4f009f9e73d0b1c0f45f4
#
_entry.id   afbbd09ecbc4f009f9e73d0b1c0f45f4
#
_cell.length_a   1.000
_cell.length_b   1.000
_cell.length_c   1.000
_cell.angle_alpha   90.00
_cell.angle_beta   90.00
_cell.angle_gamma   90.00
#
_symmetry.space_group_name_H-M   'P 1'
#
loop_
_entity.id
_entity.type
_entity.pdbx_description
1 polymer ?
#
loop_
_entity_poly.entity_id
_entity_poly.type
_entity_poly.pdbx_seq_one_letter_code
_entity_poly.pdbx_strand_id
1 'polypeptide(L)'
;NLKLDFQLFSSNTVEPNDTTISLSLNGHLFGKDSLTSDFDGEKFSGHSFYLSLESWKRNRGLTLLYAERSPTFRVDNGYIDFNDRRQLVITTGTMLYPNNDIFETLSFWFGTGRVFSFDWTKLTDWIYLSHSGQMKGQFGYNITLFAEDEYYKSILFEDNYGFEISFQKSFSKKVSLNINPKFGTEIIRVDTPYQARNTGMGLGMELKPSDEFKFNFSMDQSKSIKFENSEVVYSDMI
;
A
#
# COMPACT_ATOMS: atom_id res chain seq x y z
N ASN A 1 17.56 17.81 -8.46
CA ASN A 1 18.02 17.90 -7.08
C ASN A 1 18.14 16.50 -6.50
N LEU A 2 19.20 16.26 -5.73
CA LEU A 2 19.40 15.07 -4.93
C LEU A 2 19.07 15.41 -3.48
N LYS A 3 18.23 14.61 -2.84
CA LYS A 3 17.87 14.74 -1.43
C LYS A 3 18.27 13.45 -0.72
N LEU A 4 18.99 13.56 0.39
CA LEU A 4 19.27 12.50 1.33
C LEU A 4 18.51 12.81 2.61
N ASP A 5 17.71 11.88 3.08
CA ASP A 5 17.00 11.95 4.35
C ASP A 5 17.45 10.80 5.24
N PHE A 6 17.82 11.13 6.47
CA PHE A 6 18.34 10.20 7.45
C PHE A 6 17.68 10.46 8.80
N GLN A 7 17.14 9.42 9.42
CA GLN A 7 16.53 9.51 10.73
C GLN A 7 16.94 8.29 11.57
N LEU A 8 17.29 8.52 12.82
CA LEU A 8 17.60 7.50 13.80
C LEU A 8 16.88 7.84 15.10
N PHE A 9 16.12 6.88 15.61
CA PHE A 9 15.42 6.97 16.86
C PHE A 9 15.80 5.81 17.77
N SER A 10 15.87 6.05 19.08
CA SER A 10 16.05 5.04 20.11
C SER A 10 14.96 5.20 21.15
N SER A 11 14.43 4.11 21.64
CA SER A 11 13.51 4.05 22.77
C SER A 11 14.08 3.21 23.88
N ASN A 12 13.87 3.66 25.12
CA ASN A 12 14.15 2.88 26.32
C ASN A 12 12.84 2.83 27.12
N THR A 13 12.31 1.66 27.32
CA THR A 13 11.05 1.42 28.01
C THR A 13 11.33 0.74 29.35
N VAL A 14 10.69 1.23 30.39
CA VAL A 14 10.58 0.59 31.70
C VAL A 14 9.09 0.48 32.00
N GLU A 15 8.56 -0.70 31.93
CA GLU A 15 7.13 -0.92 32.14
C GLU A 15 6.77 -0.82 33.63
N PRO A 16 5.54 -0.35 33.94
CA PRO A 16 5.04 -0.49 35.30
C PRO A 16 4.88 -1.97 35.66
N ASN A 17 5.07 -2.32 36.93
CA ASN A 17 4.78 -3.67 37.43
C ASN A 17 3.33 -3.72 37.93
N ASP A 18 2.38 -3.72 36.99
CA ASP A 18 0.93 -3.77 37.28
C ASP A 18 0.18 -4.48 36.13
N THR A 19 0.12 -5.78 36.20
CA THR A 19 -0.52 -6.62 35.19
C THR A 19 -2.03 -6.39 35.06
N THR A 20 -2.66 -5.67 35.99
CA THR A 20 -4.09 -5.36 35.91
C THR A 20 -4.39 -4.36 34.80
N ILE A 21 -3.41 -3.55 34.40
CA ILE A 21 -3.54 -2.57 33.32
C ILE A 21 -3.55 -3.26 31.94
N SER A 22 -2.92 -4.43 31.81
CA SER A 22 -2.70 -5.13 30.54
C SER A 22 -3.60 -6.33 30.31
N LEU A 23 -4.61 -6.58 31.16
CA LEU A 23 -5.53 -7.73 31.05
C LEU A 23 -6.18 -7.89 29.65
N SER A 24 -6.33 -6.82 28.89
CA SER A 24 -6.89 -6.85 27.54
C SER A 24 -5.87 -7.22 26.45
N LEU A 25 -4.59 -7.25 26.74
CA LEU A 25 -3.51 -7.45 25.78
C LEU A 25 -3.13 -8.93 25.59
N ASN A 26 -3.65 -9.83 26.44
CA ASN A 26 -3.50 -11.29 26.38
C ASN A 26 -2.04 -11.78 26.30
N GLY A 27 -1.09 -11.06 26.93
CA GLY A 27 0.32 -11.48 27.01
C GLY A 27 0.97 -11.72 25.65
N HIS A 28 0.67 -10.89 24.63
CA HIS A 28 1.27 -11.04 23.30
C HIS A 28 2.80 -10.98 23.38
N LEU A 29 3.45 -12.03 22.84
CA LEU A 29 4.91 -12.14 22.86
C LEU A 29 5.55 -11.32 21.73
N PHE A 30 6.68 -10.68 22.00
CA PHE A 30 7.50 -9.97 21.03
C PHE A 30 9.01 -10.07 21.38
N GLY A 31 9.89 -9.52 20.55
CA GLY A 31 11.32 -9.54 20.83
C GLY A 31 11.90 -10.96 20.91
N LYS A 32 11.58 -11.84 19.96
CA LYS A 32 11.92 -13.27 19.93
C LYS A 32 11.30 -14.06 21.07
N ASP A 33 10.05 -13.77 21.38
CA ASP A 33 9.26 -14.41 22.43
C ASP A 33 9.85 -14.29 23.85
N SER A 34 10.69 -13.28 24.04
CA SER A 34 11.36 -13.04 25.33
C SER A 34 10.71 -11.96 26.17
N LEU A 35 9.81 -11.18 25.58
CA LEU A 35 9.10 -10.07 26.20
C LEU A 35 7.60 -10.24 26.00
N THR A 36 6.82 -9.67 26.90
CA THR A 36 5.35 -9.72 26.84
C THR A 36 4.75 -8.34 26.66
N SER A 37 3.51 -8.26 26.21
CA SER A 37 2.73 -7.02 26.22
C SER A 37 2.09 -6.73 27.59
N ASP A 38 2.28 -7.59 28.57
CA ASP A 38 1.82 -7.39 29.95
C ASP A 38 2.73 -6.40 30.67
N PHE A 39 2.15 -5.58 31.54
CA PHE A 39 2.93 -4.63 32.35
C PHE A 39 3.46 -5.34 33.61
N ASP A 40 4.46 -6.20 33.40
CA ASP A 40 5.07 -7.01 34.47
C ASP A 40 6.43 -6.48 34.95
N GLY A 41 6.77 -5.24 34.53
CA GLY A 41 7.98 -4.54 34.98
C GLY A 41 9.19 -4.80 34.08
N GLU A 42 9.01 -5.31 32.88
CA GLU A 42 10.07 -5.54 31.90
C GLU A 42 10.79 -4.24 31.50
N LYS A 43 12.05 -4.41 31.11
CA LYS A 43 12.89 -3.31 30.60
C LYS A 43 13.49 -3.70 29.27
N PHE A 44 13.28 -2.88 28.29
CA PHE A 44 13.81 -3.13 26.95
C PHE A 44 14.16 -1.84 26.23
N SER A 45 15.00 -1.95 25.23
CA SER A 45 15.34 -0.85 24.35
C SER A 45 15.12 -1.25 22.88
N GLY A 46 14.76 -0.28 22.08
CA GLY A 46 14.55 -0.48 20.67
C GLY A 46 15.09 0.68 19.84
N HIS A 47 15.14 0.48 18.53
CA HIS A 47 15.55 1.52 17.61
C HIS A 47 14.71 1.50 16.33
N SER A 48 14.66 2.65 15.67
CA SER A 48 14.12 2.82 14.35
C SER A 48 15.10 3.60 13.50
N PHE A 49 15.36 3.13 12.30
CA PHE A 49 16.25 3.73 11.34
C PHE A 49 15.53 3.95 10.03
N TYR A 50 15.76 5.10 9.40
CA TYR A 50 15.23 5.46 8.10
C TYR A 50 16.32 6.14 7.28
N LEU A 51 16.47 5.70 6.04
CA LEU A 51 17.36 6.30 5.05
C LEU A 51 16.65 6.35 3.70
N SER A 52 16.52 7.53 3.12
CA SER A 52 16.06 7.66 1.75
C SER A 52 16.98 8.53 0.91
N LEU A 53 17.17 8.12 -0.33
CA LEU A 53 17.85 8.88 -1.37
C LEU A 53 16.85 9.15 -2.49
N GLU A 54 16.58 10.42 -2.73
CA GLU A 54 15.61 10.85 -3.72
C GLU A 54 16.27 11.75 -4.78
N SER A 55 15.96 11.51 -6.03
CA SER A 55 16.36 12.36 -7.14
C SER A 55 15.16 12.66 -8.01
N TRP A 56 14.65 13.87 -7.91
CA TRP A 56 13.49 14.34 -8.67
C TRP A 56 13.90 15.42 -9.65
N LYS A 57 13.60 15.20 -10.93
CA LYS A 57 13.73 16.15 -12.03
C LYS A 57 12.38 16.31 -12.72
N ARG A 58 12.24 17.30 -13.59
CA ARG A 58 10.98 17.56 -14.30
C ARG A 58 10.38 16.31 -14.96
N ASN A 59 11.21 15.44 -15.49
CA ASN A 59 10.77 14.33 -16.33
C ASN A 59 11.21 12.95 -15.82
N ARG A 60 11.84 12.85 -14.66
CA ARG A 60 12.26 11.57 -14.08
C ARG A 60 12.40 11.65 -12.57
N GLY A 61 12.11 10.54 -11.91
CA GLY A 61 12.26 10.38 -10.48
C GLY A 61 12.95 9.06 -10.14
N LEU A 62 13.68 9.06 -9.03
CA LEU A 62 14.26 7.88 -8.39
C LEU A 62 14.13 8.06 -6.90
N THR A 63 13.63 7.04 -6.21
CA THR A 63 13.66 6.92 -4.76
C THR A 63 14.26 5.57 -4.39
N LEU A 64 15.26 5.60 -3.51
CA LEU A 64 15.80 4.43 -2.83
C LEU A 64 15.51 4.62 -1.35
N LEU A 65 14.94 3.62 -0.71
CA LEU A 65 14.56 3.68 0.69
C LEU A 65 14.99 2.42 1.40
N TYR A 66 15.61 2.59 2.57
CA TYR A 66 15.76 1.57 3.59
C TYR A 66 15.15 2.07 4.89
N ALA A 67 14.31 1.27 5.49
CA ALA A 67 13.77 1.54 6.81
C ALA A 67 13.80 0.27 7.66
N GLU A 68 14.11 0.42 8.94
CA GLU A 68 14.00 -0.69 9.89
C GLU A 68 13.44 -0.22 11.22
N ARG A 69 12.79 -1.14 11.90
CA ARG A 69 12.25 -0.92 13.24
C ARG A 69 12.37 -2.21 14.03
N SER A 70 13.11 -2.15 15.13
CA SER A 70 13.31 -3.33 15.98
C SER A 70 12.01 -3.79 16.63
N PRO A 71 11.88 -5.08 17.00
CA PRO A 71 10.69 -5.61 17.67
C PRO A 71 10.33 -4.86 18.95
N THR A 72 11.35 -4.34 19.64
CA THR A 72 11.26 -3.69 20.93
C THR A 72 11.16 -2.16 20.87
N PHE A 73 11.08 -1.58 19.67
CA PHE A 73 10.93 -0.13 19.51
C PHE A 73 9.54 0.33 19.95
N ARG A 74 9.48 1.34 20.83
CA ARG A 74 8.23 1.86 21.37
C ARG A 74 8.20 3.38 21.36
N VAL A 75 7.03 3.94 21.04
CA VAL A 75 6.74 5.38 21.09
C VAL A 75 5.38 5.58 21.74
N ASP A 76 5.37 6.01 23.00
CA ASP A 76 4.15 6.11 23.80
C ASP A 76 3.22 7.27 23.34
N ASN A 77 3.78 8.29 22.70
CA ASN A 77 3.04 9.47 22.23
C ASN A 77 2.86 9.52 20.71
N GLY A 78 3.08 8.41 20.02
CA GLY A 78 3.00 8.31 18.57
C GLY A 78 2.29 7.05 18.09
N TYR A 79 1.84 7.07 16.84
CA TYR A 79 1.31 5.88 16.19
C TYR A 79 2.42 5.15 15.45
N ILE A 80 2.55 3.86 15.72
CA ILE A 80 3.47 2.95 15.04
C ILE A 80 2.65 1.81 14.46
N ASP A 81 2.62 1.72 13.13
CA ASP A 81 1.86 0.67 12.44
C ASP A 81 2.41 -0.72 12.73
N PHE A 82 3.73 -0.86 12.65
CA PHE A 82 4.40 -2.16 12.75
C PHE A 82 5.81 -2.02 13.34
N ASN A 83 6.14 -2.89 14.26
CA ASN A 83 7.50 -3.19 14.71
C ASN A 83 8.01 -4.47 14.01
N ASP A 84 9.19 -4.93 14.36
CA ASP A 84 9.79 -6.15 13.82
C ASP A 84 9.88 -6.18 12.31
N ARG A 85 10.40 -5.09 11.72
CA ARG A 85 10.36 -4.93 10.26
C ARG A 85 11.61 -4.26 9.71
N ARG A 86 12.06 -4.76 8.56
CA ARG A 86 13.03 -4.13 7.67
C ARG A 86 12.45 -4.02 6.28
N GLN A 87 12.65 -2.89 5.64
CA GLN A 87 12.06 -2.61 4.33
C GLN A 87 13.10 -2.00 3.39
N LEU A 88 13.17 -2.55 2.18
CA LEU A 88 13.91 -2.02 1.05
C LEU A 88 12.92 -1.65 -0.05
N VAL A 89 13.01 -0.43 -0.59
CA VAL A 89 12.14 0.03 -1.68
C VAL A 89 12.95 0.76 -2.73
N ILE A 90 12.64 0.47 -3.98
CA ILE A 90 13.13 1.19 -5.16
C ILE A 90 11.93 1.64 -5.95
N THR A 91 11.85 2.92 -6.25
CA THR A 91 10.84 3.48 -7.16
C THR A 91 11.53 4.38 -8.17
N THR A 92 11.22 4.20 -9.44
CA THR A 92 11.75 5.06 -10.50
C THR A 92 10.69 5.29 -11.57
N GLY A 93 10.80 6.39 -12.28
CA GLY A 93 9.89 6.65 -13.37
C GLY A 93 10.30 7.84 -14.22
N THR A 94 9.57 7.98 -15.31
CA THR A 94 9.76 9.08 -16.26
C THR A 94 8.42 9.65 -16.71
N MET A 95 8.41 10.95 -16.97
CA MET A 95 7.30 11.66 -17.56
C MET A 95 7.77 12.31 -18.85
N LEU A 96 7.08 12.05 -19.93
CA LEU A 96 7.33 12.57 -21.27
C LEU A 96 6.27 13.63 -21.60
N TYR A 97 6.67 14.62 -22.36
CA TYR A 97 5.81 15.67 -22.87
C TYR A 97 5.87 15.64 -24.42
N PRO A 98 5.12 14.71 -25.07
CA PRO A 98 5.21 14.56 -26.50
C PRO A 98 4.75 15.81 -27.23
N ASN A 99 5.51 16.22 -28.24
CA ASN A 99 5.09 17.32 -29.11
C ASN A 99 4.24 16.78 -30.27
N ASN A 100 3.01 16.34 -29.95
CA ASN A 100 2.06 15.83 -30.92
C ASN A 100 0.63 16.28 -30.59
N ASP A 101 -0.34 15.91 -31.43
CA ASP A 101 -1.74 16.35 -31.29
C ASP A 101 -2.59 15.42 -30.42
N ILE A 102 -2.03 14.35 -29.88
CA ILE A 102 -2.78 13.31 -29.14
C ILE A 102 -2.50 13.44 -27.64
N PHE A 103 -1.23 13.45 -27.23
CA PHE A 103 -0.85 13.40 -25.82
C PHE A 103 -0.29 14.72 -25.32
N GLU A 104 -0.71 15.10 -24.13
CA GLU A 104 -0.10 16.17 -23.33
C GLU A 104 1.05 15.62 -22.46
N THR A 105 0.81 14.48 -21.82
CA THR A 105 1.81 13.80 -21.00
C THR A 105 1.68 12.28 -21.13
N LEU A 106 2.81 11.60 -21.01
CA LEU A 106 2.90 10.16 -20.82
C LEU A 106 3.82 9.90 -19.63
N SER A 107 3.48 9.00 -18.74
CA SER A 107 4.34 8.61 -17.64
C SER A 107 4.48 7.10 -17.53
N PHE A 108 5.66 6.68 -17.08
CA PHE A 108 6.00 5.29 -16.81
C PHE A 108 6.66 5.23 -15.43
N TRP A 109 6.12 4.38 -14.56
CA TRP A 109 6.62 4.19 -13.21
C TRP A 109 6.85 2.71 -12.95
N PHE A 110 7.94 2.45 -12.29
CA PHE A 110 8.33 1.14 -11.79
C PHE A 110 8.61 1.25 -10.29
N GLY A 111 8.15 0.30 -9.52
CA GLY A 111 8.50 0.17 -8.13
C GLY A 111 8.64 -1.28 -7.74
N THR A 112 9.55 -1.54 -6.82
CA THR A 112 9.71 -2.84 -6.17
C THR A 112 10.15 -2.64 -4.73
N GLY A 113 9.73 -3.55 -3.88
CA GLY A 113 10.12 -3.54 -2.48
C GLY A 113 10.12 -4.93 -1.88
N ARG A 114 10.88 -5.05 -0.83
CA ARG A 114 10.97 -6.26 -0.03
C ARG A 114 10.89 -5.90 1.44
N VAL A 115 10.06 -6.62 2.16
CA VAL A 115 9.88 -6.48 3.60
C VAL A 115 10.32 -7.76 4.28
N PHE A 116 11.11 -7.63 5.30
CA PHE A 116 11.55 -8.71 6.18
C PHE A 116 11.10 -8.43 7.62
N SER A 117 10.96 -9.46 8.43
CA SER A 117 11.04 -9.32 9.87
C SER A 117 12.46 -8.90 10.29
N PHE A 118 12.65 -8.54 11.53
CA PHE A 118 13.97 -8.09 12.01
C PHE A 118 15.03 -9.19 11.98
N ASP A 119 14.64 -10.47 12.00
CA ASP A 119 15.49 -11.64 11.82
C ASP A 119 15.72 -12.07 10.37
N TRP A 120 15.34 -11.23 9.39
CA TRP A 120 15.49 -11.46 7.96
C TRP A 120 14.56 -12.53 7.35
N THR A 121 13.51 -12.93 8.05
CA THR A 121 12.46 -13.73 7.43
C THR A 121 11.66 -12.88 6.43
N LYS A 122 11.52 -13.34 5.19
CA LYS A 122 10.76 -12.62 4.16
C LYS A 122 9.27 -12.53 4.56
N LEU A 123 8.73 -11.33 4.59
CA LEU A 123 7.32 -11.07 4.86
C LEU A 123 6.56 -10.73 3.59
N THR A 124 7.13 -9.90 2.74
CA THR A 124 6.47 -9.43 1.52
C THR A 124 7.51 -9.07 0.47
N ASP A 125 7.27 -9.47 -0.77
CA ASP A 125 7.92 -8.95 -1.96
C ASP A 125 6.84 -8.35 -2.86
N TRP A 126 7.10 -7.21 -3.44
CA TRP A 126 6.18 -6.63 -4.39
C TRP A 126 6.88 -5.92 -5.54
N ILE A 127 6.21 -5.89 -6.66
CA ILE A 127 6.63 -5.17 -7.86
C ILE A 127 5.41 -4.53 -8.52
N TYR A 128 5.53 -3.31 -9.01
CA TYR A 128 4.53 -2.72 -9.87
C TYR A 128 5.12 -2.01 -11.08
N LEU A 129 4.33 -1.98 -12.14
CA LEU A 129 4.52 -1.18 -13.34
C LEU A 129 3.28 -0.33 -13.55
N SER A 130 3.45 0.96 -13.69
CA SER A 130 2.33 1.87 -13.99
C SER A 130 2.66 2.70 -15.22
N HIS A 131 1.68 2.81 -16.10
CA HIS A 131 1.71 3.67 -17.26
C HIS A 131 0.47 4.54 -17.28
N SER A 132 0.66 5.86 -17.40
CA SER A 132 -0.46 6.78 -17.53
C SER A 132 -0.24 7.77 -18.66
N GLY A 133 -1.35 8.27 -19.19
CA GLY A 133 -1.35 9.28 -20.22
C GLY A 133 -2.47 10.29 -20.02
N GLN A 134 -2.13 11.55 -20.25
CA GLN A 134 -3.10 12.63 -20.41
C GLN A 134 -3.16 13.00 -21.89
N MET A 135 -4.32 12.87 -22.48
CA MET A 135 -4.56 13.22 -23.88
C MET A 135 -5.18 14.60 -24.00
N LYS A 136 -4.92 15.26 -25.12
CA LYS A 136 -5.65 16.46 -25.49
C LYS A 136 -7.16 16.19 -25.49
N GLY A 137 -7.96 17.17 -25.11
CA GLY A 137 -9.40 16.99 -24.94
C GLY A 137 -9.82 16.38 -23.61
N GLN A 138 -8.95 16.46 -22.58
CA GLN A 138 -9.28 16.10 -21.19
C GLN A 138 -9.65 14.62 -21.00
N PHE A 139 -8.96 13.72 -21.70
CA PHE A 139 -9.04 12.29 -21.48
C PHE A 139 -7.74 11.82 -20.81
N GLY A 140 -7.87 11.16 -19.68
CA GLY A 140 -6.78 10.53 -18.95
C GLY A 140 -6.96 9.04 -18.81
N TYR A 141 -5.86 8.31 -18.74
CA TYR A 141 -5.85 6.90 -18.38
C TYR A 141 -4.67 6.57 -17.48
N ASN A 142 -4.85 5.54 -16.67
CA ASN A 142 -3.77 4.90 -15.91
C ASN A 142 -3.93 3.39 -16.01
N ILE A 143 -2.84 2.68 -16.19
CA ILE A 143 -2.76 1.23 -16.23
C ILE A 143 -1.69 0.83 -15.21
N THR A 144 -2.05 -0.02 -14.26
CA THR A 144 -1.13 -0.54 -13.25
C THR A 144 -1.17 -2.06 -13.25
N LEU A 145 0.01 -2.64 -13.32
CA LEU A 145 0.26 -4.07 -13.11
C LEU A 145 1.01 -4.19 -11.80
N PHE A 146 0.62 -5.10 -10.95
CA PHE A 146 1.37 -5.42 -9.74
C PHE A 146 1.43 -6.93 -9.51
N ALA A 147 2.47 -7.36 -8.81
CA ALA A 147 2.60 -8.70 -8.29
C ALA A 147 3.24 -8.62 -6.91
N GLU A 148 2.81 -9.50 -6.01
CA GLU A 148 3.33 -9.58 -4.65
C GLU A 148 3.25 -10.99 -4.07
N ASP A 149 4.23 -11.31 -3.24
CA ASP A 149 4.13 -12.42 -2.28
C ASP A 149 3.92 -11.84 -0.89
N GLU A 150 3.01 -12.38 -0.13
CA GLU A 150 2.73 -11.92 1.23
C GLU A 150 2.68 -13.06 2.22
N TYR A 151 3.39 -12.90 3.34
CA TYR A 151 3.29 -13.80 4.48
C TYR A 151 2.26 -13.27 5.47
N TYR A 152 1.16 -14.03 5.62
CA TYR A 152 0.07 -13.66 6.51
C TYR A 152 -0.42 -14.85 7.33
N LYS A 153 -0.53 -14.70 8.66
CA LYS A 153 -0.92 -15.77 9.60
C LYS A 153 -0.16 -17.09 9.39
N SER A 154 1.18 -17.02 9.26
CA SER A 154 2.08 -18.18 9.05
C SER A 154 1.90 -18.89 7.71
N ILE A 155 1.20 -18.30 6.76
CA ILE A 155 1.03 -18.80 5.40
C ILE A 155 1.68 -17.83 4.41
N LEU A 156 2.52 -18.36 3.52
CA LEU A 156 3.05 -17.59 2.41
C LEU A 156 2.07 -17.68 1.24
N PHE A 157 1.50 -16.56 0.84
CA PHE A 157 0.67 -16.40 -0.35
C PHE A 157 1.55 -15.91 -1.49
N GLU A 158 1.89 -16.80 -2.39
CA GLU A 158 2.70 -16.50 -3.56
C GLU A 158 1.82 -16.13 -4.76
N ASP A 159 2.43 -15.45 -5.74
CA ASP A 159 1.79 -15.12 -7.01
C ASP A 159 0.49 -14.31 -6.90
N ASN A 160 0.38 -13.43 -5.90
CA ASN A 160 -0.67 -12.43 -5.92
C ASN A 160 -0.35 -11.43 -7.03
N TYR A 161 -1.31 -11.17 -7.89
CA TYR A 161 -1.16 -10.21 -8.99
C TYR A 161 -2.42 -9.40 -9.18
N GLY A 162 -2.26 -8.22 -9.76
CA GLY A 162 -3.38 -7.37 -10.12
C GLY A 162 -3.10 -6.56 -11.36
N PHE A 163 -4.18 -6.27 -12.05
CA PHE A 163 -4.25 -5.41 -13.19
C PHE A 163 -5.38 -4.40 -12.98
N GLU A 164 -5.01 -3.14 -12.89
CA GLU A 164 -5.96 -2.05 -12.69
C GLU A 164 -5.88 -1.08 -13.86
N ILE A 165 -7.02 -0.69 -14.36
CA ILE A 165 -7.13 0.36 -15.37
C ILE A 165 -8.03 1.46 -14.81
N SER A 166 -7.68 2.69 -15.10
CA SER A 166 -8.52 3.85 -14.81
C SER A 166 -8.65 4.69 -16.07
N PHE A 167 -9.86 5.04 -16.42
CA PHE A 167 -10.16 5.98 -17.49
C PHE A 167 -10.92 7.16 -16.91
N GLN A 168 -10.52 8.37 -17.27
CA GLN A 168 -11.21 9.59 -16.89
C GLN A 168 -11.44 10.45 -18.12
N LYS A 169 -12.65 10.97 -18.27
CA LYS A 169 -13.00 11.91 -19.33
C LYS A 169 -13.82 13.07 -18.78
N SER A 170 -13.34 14.28 -18.99
CA SER A 170 -14.14 15.48 -18.79
C SER A 170 -14.72 15.93 -20.13
N PHE A 171 -16.03 15.89 -20.26
CA PHE A 171 -16.76 16.33 -21.47
C PHE A 171 -16.90 17.83 -21.50
N SER A 172 -16.93 18.46 -20.34
CA SER A 172 -16.98 19.91 -20.15
C SER A 172 -16.51 20.24 -18.74
N LYS A 173 -16.49 21.55 -18.39
CA LYS A 173 -16.27 21.97 -17.01
C LYS A 173 -17.37 21.49 -16.04
N LYS A 174 -18.49 20.98 -16.57
CA LYS A 174 -19.67 20.58 -15.79
C LYS A 174 -19.87 19.08 -15.67
N VAL A 175 -19.22 18.28 -16.53
CA VAL A 175 -19.46 16.82 -16.58
C VAL A 175 -18.13 16.09 -16.72
N SER A 176 -17.85 15.17 -15.81
CA SER A 176 -16.76 14.21 -15.95
C SER A 176 -17.23 12.79 -15.56
N LEU A 177 -16.62 11.80 -16.21
CA LEU A 177 -16.83 10.37 -15.96
C LEU A 177 -15.48 9.71 -15.66
N ASN A 178 -15.51 8.70 -14.80
CA ASN A 178 -14.41 7.78 -14.58
C ASN A 178 -14.89 6.33 -14.56
N ILE A 179 -14.03 5.42 -15.04
CA ILE A 179 -14.29 3.98 -15.11
C ILE A 179 -13.02 3.29 -14.66
N ASN A 180 -13.14 2.37 -13.69
CA ASN A 180 -12.01 1.73 -13.04
C ASN A 180 -12.19 0.19 -12.95
N PRO A 181 -11.99 -0.55 -14.06
CA PRO A 181 -11.95 -2.01 -13.99
C PRO A 181 -10.68 -2.49 -13.28
N LYS A 182 -10.82 -3.56 -12.49
CA LYS A 182 -9.72 -4.25 -11.80
C LYS A 182 -9.86 -5.76 -11.92
N PHE A 183 -8.74 -6.45 -12.04
CA PHE A 183 -8.64 -7.91 -12.13
C PHE A 183 -7.40 -8.37 -11.38
N GLY A 184 -7.47 -9.52 -10.75
CA GLY A 184 -6.31 -10.06 -10.07
C GLY A 184 -6.65 -11.11 -9.03
N THR A 185 -5.80 -11.21 -8.06
CA THR A 185 -5.95 -12.05 -6.88
C THR A 185 -6.02 -11.17 -5.63
N GLU A 186 -6.60 -11.71 -4.57
CA GLU A 186 -6.60 -11.09 -3.25
C GLU A 186 -6.54 -12.16 -2.16
N ILE A 187 -6.05 -11.79 -1.00
CA ILE A 187 -6.06 -12.63 0.19
C ILE A 187 -7.31 -12.32 0.99
N ILE A 188 -8.20 -13.28 1.13
CA ILE A 188 -9.36 -13.18 2.00
C ILE A 188 -8.91 -13.41 3.44
N ARG A 189 -8.92 -12.32 4.25
CA ARG A 189 -8.36 -12.26 5.61
C ARG A 189 -9.39 -12.66 6.66
N VAL A 190 -9.73 -13.93 6.66
CA VAL A 190 -10.58 -14.60 7.66
C VAL A 190 -9.74 -15.42 8.65
N ASP A 191 -10.35 -16.21 9.53
CA ASP A 191 -9.62 -17.04 10.49
C ASP A 191 -8.67 -18.04 9.82
N THR A 192 -9.11 -18.69 8.76
CA THR A 192 -8.27 -19.49 7.87
C THR A 192 -8.16 -18.76 6.54
N PRO A 193 -7.13 -17.94 6.35
CA PRO A 193 -7.01 -17.11 5.15
C PRO A 193 -6.75 -17.95 3.90
N TYR A 194 -7.23 -17.48 2.77
CA TYR A 194 -7.03 -18.13 1.48
C TYR A 194 -6.96 -17.10 0.35
N GLN A 195 -6.40 -17.52 -0.79
CA GLN A 195 -6.32 -16.70 -1.99
C GLN A 195 -7.56 -16.87 -2.86
N ALA A 196 -8.06 -15.79 -3.41
CA ALA A 196 -9.20 -15.75 -4.31
C ALA A 196 -8.90 -14.90 -5.54
N ARG A 197 -9.59 -15.20 -6.65
CA ARG A 197 -9.59 -14.33 -7.84
C ARG A 197 -10.56 -13.17 -7.60
N ASN A 198 -10.09 -11.96 -7.77
CA ASN A 198 -10.90 -10.74 -7.65
C ASN A 198 -11.14 -10.10 -9.02
N THR A 199 -12.37 -9.69 -9.27
CA THR A 199 -12.74 -8.85 -10.40
C THR A 199 -13.62 -7.71 -9.92
N GLY A 200 -13.39 -6.50 -10.41
CA GLY A 200 -14.18 -5.36 -9.99
C GLY A 200 -14.33 -4.31 -11.09
N MET A 201 -15.31 -3.45 -10.90
CA MET A 201 -15.63 -2.32 -11.79
C MET A 201 -16.09 -1.15 -10.92
N GLY A 202 -15.38 -0.04 -11.00
CA GLY A 202 -15.81 1.23 -10.44
C GLY A 202 -16.32 2.15 -11.56
N LEU A 203 -17.43 2.82 -11.31
CA LEU A 203 -18.00 3.86 -12.16
C LEU A 203 -18.20 5.13 -11.33
N GLY A 204 -17.82 6.28 -11.85
CA GLY A 204 -18.03 7.55 -11.20
C GLY A 204 -18.46 8.64 -12.20
N MET A 205 -19.33 9.52 -11.75
CA MET A 205 -19.77 10.68 -12.52
C MET A 205 -19.80 11.92 -11.61
N GLU A 206 -19.24 12.99 -12.11
CA GLU A 206 -19.34 14.31 -11.49
C GLU A 206 -20.18 15.23 -12.37
N LEU A 207 -21.17 15.88 -11.77
CA LEU A 207 -22.01 16.90 -12.40
C LEU A 207 -21.92 18.21 -11.63
N LYS A 208 -21.58 19.30 -12.32
CA LYS A 208 -21.55 20.68 -11.80
C LYS A 208 -22.52 21.56 -12.59
N PRO A 209 -23.82 21.57 -12.25
CA PRO A 209 -24.80 22.40 -12.94
C PRO A 209 -24.48 23.88 -12.84
N SER A 210 -23.96 24.32 -11.69
CA SER A 210 -23.45 25.68 -11.43
C SER A 210 -22.20 25.64 -10.58
N ASP A 211 -21.57 26.80 -10.31
CA ASP A 211 -20.40 26.90 -9.44
C ASP A 211 -20.72 26.58 -7.97
N GLU A 212 -21.99 26.68 -7.58
CA GLU A 212 -22.46 26.44 -6.22
C GLU A 212 -22.88 24.99 -5.95
N PHE A 213 -23.21 24.22 -7.00
CA PHE A 213 -23.72 22.87 -6.89
C PHE A 213 -22.82 21.86 -7.59
N LYS A 214 -22.44 20.82 -6.82
CA LYS A 214 -21.67 19.67 -7.29
C LYS A 214 -22.35 18.39 -6.83
N PHE A 215 -22.63 17.48 -7.76
CA PHE A 215 -23.12 16.14 -7.51
C PHE A 215 -22.08 15.12 -7.90
N ASN A 216 -21.78 14.17 -7.00
CA ASN A 216 -20.92 13.02 -7.27
C ASN A 216 -21.75 11.75 -7.15
N PHE A 217 -21.71 10.93 -8.17
CA PHE A 217 -22.31 9.60 -8.19
C PHE A 217 -21.16 8.59 -8.32
N SER A 218 -21.18 7.56 -7.49
CA SER A 218 -20.25 6.45 -7.58
C SER A 218 -20.99 5.13 -7.42
N MET A 219 -20.52 4.13 -8.13
CA MET A 219 -20.97 2.75 -8.04
C MET A 219 -19.74 1.87 -8.15
N ASP A 220 -19.53 1.02 -7.16
CA ASP A 220 -18.46 0.04 -7.14
C ASP A 220 -19.05 -1.37 -7.00
N GLN A 221 -18.57 -2.26 -7.82
CA GLN A 221 -18.91 -3.68 -7.77
C GLN A 221 -17.63 -4.50 -7.73
N SER A 222 -17.56 -5.46 -6.82
CA SER A 222 -16.49 -6.44 -6.78
C SER A 222 -17.03 -7.86 -6.58
N LYS A 223 -16.27 -8.82 -7.06
CA LYS A 223 -16.58 -10.24 -6.93
C LYS A 223 -15.29 -11.01 -6.72
N SER A 224 -15.28 -11.83 -5.67
CA SER A 224 -14.18 -12.72 -5.34
C SER A 224 -14.61 -14.18 -5.45
N ILE A 225 -13.79 -14.97 -6.10
CA ILE A 225 -14.05 -16.40 -6.38
C ILE A 225 -12.88 -17.21 -5.84
N LYS A 226 -13.14 -18.16 -4.96
CA LYS A 226 -12.14 -19.07 -4.43
C LYS A 226 -11.58 -19.97 -5.53
N PHE A 227 -10.26 -20.20 -5.54
CA PHE A 227 -9.59 -20.96 -6.59
C PHE A 227 -10.04 -22.43 -6.66
N GLU A 228 -10.22 -23.07 -5.49
CA GLU A 228 -10.44 -24.52 -5.43
C GLU A 228 -11.82 -24.99 -5.93
N ASN A 229 -12.88 -24.17 -5.77
CA ASN A 229 -14.27 -24.61 -5.98
C ASN A 229 -15.04 -23.76 -6.98
N SER A 230 -14.43 -22.72 -7.55
CA SER A 230 -15.14 -21.67 -8.32
C SER A 230 -16.31 -21.04 -7.55
N GLU A 231 -16.29 -21.15 -6.24
CA GLU A 231 -17.32 -20.62 -5.36
C GLU A 231 -17.17 -19.10 -5.23
N VAL A 232 -18.27 -18.38 -5.37
CA VAL A 232 -18.29 -16.94 -5.12
C VAL A 232 -18.24 -16.72 -3.61
N VAL A 233 -17.14 -16.19 -3.12
CA VAL A 233 -16.91 -15.98 -1.70
C VAL A 233 -17.36 -14.62 -1.25
N TYR A 234 -17.30 -13.64 -2.15
CA TYR A 234 -17.67 -12.27 -1.87
C TYR A 234 -18.19 -11.58 -3.14
N SER A 235 -19.30 -10.85 -3.01
CA SER A 235 -19.81 -9.95 -4.05
C SER A 235 -20.39 -8.73 -3.36
N ASP A 236 -19.88 -7.57 -3.67
CA ASP A 236 -20.34 -6.30 -3.14
C ASP A 236 -20.70 -5.35 -4.28
N MET A 237 -21.74 -4.53 -4.03
CA MET A 237 -22.19 -3.46 -4.92
C MET A 237 -22.55 -2.26 -4.02
N ILE A 238 -21.75 -1.22 -4.10
CA ILE A 238 -21.92 0.04 -3.35
C ILE A 238 -22.21 1.20 -4.28
#